data_cf0837d783ef3496135beeb48341e33d
#
_entry.id   cf0837d783ef3496135beeb48341e33d
#
_cell.length_a   1.000
_cell.length_b   1.000
_cell.length_c   1.000
_cell.angle_alpha   90.00
_cell.angle_beta   90.00
_cell.angle_gamma   90.00
#
_symmetry.space_group_name_H-M   'P 1'
#
loop_
_entity.id
_entity.type
_entity.pdbx_description
1 polymer ?
#
loop_
_entity_poly.entity_id
_entity_poly.type
_entity_poly.pdbx_seq_one_letter_code
_entity_poly.pdbx_strand_id
1 'polypeptide(L)'
;SEDIALGVDKALEAKEHTMTDEELDAIGAGDQGMMFGYACDETEEYMPYPISLAHKLSRRLTEVRKNGTLPYLRPDGKSQVTVEYDEEGVPCRLDAVVLSTQHDPDITQEQIHADIKKHVFEPILPAEMIDEKTKFFINPTGRFVIGGPHGDSGLTGRKIIVDTYGGTARHGGGAFSGKDCTKVDRSAAYAARL
;
A
#
# COMPACT_ATOMS: atom_id res chain seq x y z
N SER A 1 -14.76 -26.02 4.48
CA SER A 1 -15.12 -27.44 4.34
C SER A 1 -14.07 -28.29 5.01
N GLU A 2 -14.41 -29.51 5.35
CA GLU A 2 -13.47 -30.51 5.90
C GLU A 2 -12.28 -30.72 4.94
N ASP A 3 -12.50 -30.66 3.64
CA ASP A 3 -11.45 -30.81 2.62
C ASP A 3 -10.44 -29.65 2.64
N ILE A 4 -10.87 -28.42 2.92
CA ILE A 4 -9.97 -27.28 3.08
C ILE A 4 -9.23 -27.36 4.42
N ALA A 5 -9.89 -27.82 5.47
CA ALA A 5 -9.30 -28.00 6.80
C ALA A 5 -8.10 -28.97 6.81
N LEU A 6 -8.16 -30.04 6.02
CA LEU A 6 -7.05 -30.99 5.88
C LEU A 6 -5.71 -30.34 5.44
N GLY A 7 -5.77 -29.30 4.61
CA GLY A 7 -4.57 -28.56 4.21
C GLY A 7 -4.13 -27.50 5.24
N VAL A 8 -5.05 -27.02 6.08
CA VAL A 8 -4.79 -25.96 7.07
C VAL A 8 -4.33 -26.55 8.40
N ASP A 9 -4.92 -27.67 8.85
CA ASP A 9 -4.66 -28.28 10.16
C ASP A 9 -3.22 -28.82 10.26
N LYS A 10 -2.68 -29.41 9.18
CA LYS A 10 -1.26 -29.80 9.11
C LYS A 10 -0.31 -28.63 9.28
N ALA A 11 -0.67 -27.45 8.79
CA ALA A 11 0.13 -26.26 8.96
C ALA A 11 0.16 -25.76 10.42
N LEU A 12 -0.88 -26.00 11.19
CA LEU A 12 -0.95 -25.68 12.62
C LEU A 12 -0.03 -26.60 13.43
N GLU A 13 -0.06 -27.90 13.15
CA GLU A 13 0.80 -28.91 13.77
C GLU A 13 2.29 -28.65 13.51
N ALA A 14 2.65 -28.15 12.33
CA ALA A 14 4.00 -27.69 12.02
C ALA A 14 4.43 -26.51 12.91
N LYS A 15 3.53 -25.61 13.24
CA LYS A 15 3.78 -24.49 14.16
C LYS A 15 3.99 -24.92 15.60
N GLU A 16 3.40 -26.04 16.01
CA GLU A 16 3.52 -26.60 17.35
C GLU A 16 4.75 -27.53 17.53
N HIS A 17 5.63 -27.60 16.50
CA HIS A 17 6.83 -28.45 16.48
C HIS A 17 6.53 -29.94 16.75
N THR A 18 5.37 -30.42 16.34
CA THR A 18 4.94 -31.81 16.50
C THR A 18 5.30 -32.70 15.31
N MET A 19 5.84 -32.12 14.25
CA MET A 19 6.20 -32.79 13.00
C MET A 19 7.73 -32.95 12.87
N THR A 20 8.15 -34.05 12.26
CA THR A 20 9.53 -34.26 11.84
C THR A 20 9.86 -33.40 10.59
N ASP A 21 11.15 -33.20 10.29
CA ASP A 21 11.58 -32.47 9.09
C ASP A 21 11.08 -33.14 7.79
N GLU A 22 11.00 -34.46 7.75
CA GLU A 22 10.47 -35.23 6.61
C GLU A 22 8.96 -35.02 6.41
N GLU A 23 8.21 -34.90 7.51
CA GLU A 23 6.79 -34.58 7.46
C GLU A 23 6.54 -33.13 7.06
N LEU A 24 7.41 -32.18 7.48
CA LEU A 24 7.38 -30.79 7.06
C LEU A 24 7.64 -30.65 5.56
N ASP A 25 8.65 -31.37 5.03
CA ASP A 25 8.99 -31.36 3.60
C ASP A 25 7.89 -32.01 2.73
N ALA A 26 7.09 -32.90 3.29
CA ALA A 26 5.96 -33.52 2.61
C ALA A 26 4.72 -32.59 2.52
N ILE A 27 4.70 -31.47 3.25
CA ILE A 27 3.61 -30.50 3.17
C ILE A 27 3.70 -29.79 1.83
N GLY A 28 2.77 -30.06 0.92
CA GLY A 28 2.61 -29.29 -0.32
C GLY A 28 2.14 -27.86 -0.06
N ALA A 29 2.14 -27.05 -1.11
CA ALA A 29 1.63 -25.68 -1.04
C ALA A 29 0.15 -25.55 -0.64
N GLY A 30 -0.61 -26.63 -0.74
CA GLY A 30 -2.03 -26.72 -0.36
C GLY A 30 -2.98 -25.91 -1.23
N ASP A 31 -2.45 -25.12 -2.19
CA ASP A 31 -3.23 -24.25 -3.06
C ASP A 31 -2.48 -24.04 -4.39
N GLN A 32 -3.23 -23.62 -5.40
CA GLN A 32 -2.71 -23.14 -6.68
C GLN A 32 -2.41 -21.66 -6.61
N GLY A 33 -1.52 -21.17 -7.48
CA GLY A 33 -1.26 -19.74 -7.55
C GLY A 33 -0.17 -19.38 -8.54
N MET A 34 -0.14 -18.09 -8.88
CA MET A 34 0.94 -17.49 -9.63
C MET A 34 1.40 -16.25 -8.87
N MET A 35 2.66 -16.22 -8.45
CA MET A 35 3.23 -15.18 -7.64
C MET A 35 4.34 -14.48 -8.40
N PHE A 36 4.48 -13.18 -8.18
CA PHE A 36 5.46 -12.34 -8.83
C PHE A 36 6.30 -11.61 -7.80
N GLY A 37 7.61 -11.59 -8.02
CA GLY A 37 8.54 -10.66 -7.43
C GLY A 37 9.00 -9.66 -8.50
N TYR A 38 9.21 -8.41 -8.10
CA TYR A 38 9.70 -7.35 -8.97
C TYR A 38 10.63 -6.43 -8.19
N ALA A 39 11.69 -5.98 -8.84
CA ALA A 39 12.62 -5.00 -8.32
C ALA A 39 13.09 -4.08 -9.45
N CYS A 40 13.28 -2.81 -9.12
CA CYS A 40 13.89 -1.81 -10.00
C CYS A 40 14.78 -0.89 -9.15
N ASP A 41 15.62 -0.11 -9.81
CA ASP A 41 16.57 0.82 -9.17
C ASP A 41 16.05 2.25 -9.05
N GLU A 42 14.75 2.44 -9.21
CA GLU A 42 14.11 3.76 -9.11
C GLU A 42 14.10 4.34 -7.68
N THR A 43 14.22 3.48 -6.68
CA THR A 43 14.25 3.87 -5.25
C THR A 43 15.26 3.02 -4.48
N GLU A 44 15.70 3.52 -3.31
CA GLU A 44 16.60 2.79 -2.41
C GLU A 44 16.00 1.45 -1.94
N GLU A 45 14.68 1.37 -1.89
CA GLU A 45 13.94 0.17 -1.51
C GLU A 45 13.76 -0.80 -2.69
N TYR A 46 14.31 -0.51 -3.86
CA TYR A 46 14.11 -1.25 -5.11
C TYR A 46 12.63 -1.39 -5.52
N MET A 47 11.82 -0.41 -5.18
CA MET A 47 10.40 -0.34 -5.49
C MET A 47 10.12 0.67 -6.60
N PRO A 48 9.05 0.46 -7.40
CA PRO A 48 8.61 1.46 -8.38
C PRO A 48 8.33 2.81 -7.73
N TYR A 49 8.80 3.87 -8.37
CA TYR A 49 8.77 5.23 -7.82
C TYR A 49 7.36 5.72 -7.44
N PRO A 50 6.31 5.52 -8.28
CA PRO A 50 4.97 6.01 -7.95
C PRO A 50 4.41 5.42 -6.66
N ILE A 51 4.50 4.10 -6.48
CA ILE A 51 3.96 3.45 -5.28
C ILE A 51 4.80 3.75 -4.04
N SER A 52 6.12 3.87 -4.18
CA SER A 52 6.99 4.29 -3.07
C SER A 52 6.62 5.67 -2.57
N LEU A 53 6.43 6.66 -3.46
CA LEU A 53 5.97 7.99 -3.07
C LEU A 53 4.57 7.98 -2.46
N ALA A 54 3.63 7.23 -3.02
CA ALA A 54 2.28 7.12 -2.48
C ALA A 54 2.30 6.54 -1.06
N HIS A 55 3.11 5.53 -0.80
CA HIS A 55 3.32 4.98 0.55
C HIS A 55 3.96 6.00 1.51
N LYS A 56 4.96 6.75 1.06
CA LYS A 56 5.61 7.82 1.85
C LYS A 56 4.61 8.91 2.24
N LEU A 57 3.75 9.32 1.30
CA LEU A 57 2.67 10.28 1.57
C LEU A 57 1.65 9.76 2.60
N SER A 58 1.18 8.52 2.47
CA SER A 58 0.24 7.92 3.41
C SER A 58 0.83 7.74 4.81
N ARG A 59 2.12 7.38 4.89
CA ARG A 59 2.87 7.30 6.14
C ARG A 59 3.00 8.68 6.80
N ARG A 60 3.36 9.70 6.02
CA ARG A 60 3.48 11.07 6.50
C ARG A 60 2.14 11.63 6.99
N LEU A 61 1.06 11.35 6.26
CA LEU A 61 -0.29 11.72 6.68
C LEU A 61 -0.65 11.14 8.05
N THR A 62 -0.32 9.88 8.28
CA THR A 62 -0.51 9.21 9.57
C THR A 62 0.36 9.81 10.66
N GLU A 63 1.61 10.16 10.36
CA GLU A 63 2.53 10.78 11.29
C GLU A 63 2.02 12.14 11.79
N VAL A 64 1.69 13.06 10.88
CA VAL A 64 1.22 14.42 11.24
C VAL A 64 -0.09 14.40 12.03
N ARG A 65 -0.93 13.39 11.82
CA ARG A 65 -2.13 13.15 12.64
C ARG A 65 -1.76 12.67 14.03
N LYS A 66 -0.88 11.65 14.16
CA LYS A 66 -0.57 11.01 15.44
C LYS A 66 0.30 11.88 16.36
N ASN A 67 1.21 12.67 15.79
CA ASN A 67 2.05 13.56 16.57
C ASN A 67 1.39 14.90 16.93
N GLY A 68 0.14 15.12 16.48
CA GLY A 68 -0.62 16.31 16.78
C GLY A 68 -0.29 17.55 15.96
N THR A 69 0.53 17.42 14.90
CA THR A 69 0.79 18.52 13.95
C THR A 69 -0.50 18.97 13.26
N LEU A 70 -1.31 18.00 12.81
CA LEU A 70 -2.64 18.22 12.23
C LEU A 70 -3.69 17.39 12.99
N PRO A 71 -4.12 17.87 14.18
CA PRO A 71 -4.96 17.10 15.11
C PRO A 71 -6.38 16.84 14.61
N TYR A 72 -6.85 17.64 13.65
CA TYR A 72 -8.17 17.50 13.05
C TYR A 72 -8.27 16.39 11.99
N LEU A 73 -7.15 15.78 11.58
CA LEU A 73 -7.15 14.65 10.66
C LEU A 73 -7.69 13.39 11.32
N ARG A 74 -8.40 12.58 10.54
CA ARG A 74 -8.92 11.28 10.93
C ARG A 74 -8.24 10.14 10.17
N PRO A 75 -8.40 8.87 10.59
CA PRO A 75 -7.56 7.77 10.09
C PRO A 75 -7.71 7.43 8.61
N ASP A 76 -8.88 7.67 8.02
CA ASP A 76 -9.11 7.30 6.61
C ASP A 76 -8.42 8.28 5.66
N GLY A 77 -7.69 7.74 4.70
CA GLY A 77 -6.97 8.54 3.73
C GLY A 77 -6.51 7.72 2.53
N LYS A 78 -6.29 8.41 1.43
CA LYS A 78 -5.84 7.83 0.16
C LYS A 78 -4.78 8.74 -0.44
N SER A 79 -3.79 8.13 -1.08
CA SER A 79 -2.80 8.85 -1.89
C SER A 79 -2.61 8.17 -3.23
N GLN A 80 -2.37 8.97 -4.25
CA GLN A 80 -2.04 8.53 -5.60
C GLN A 80 -0.99 9.46 -6.17
N VAL A 81 0.00 8.89 -6.87
CA VAL A 81 1.05 9.65 -7.55
C VAL A 81 1.13 9.18 -9.00
N THR A 82 1.13 10.13 -9.92
CA THR A 82 1.37 9.90 -11.35
C THR A 82 2.73 10.49 -11.69
N VAL A 83 3.62 9.65 -12.20
CA VAL A 83 4.99 10.00 -12.57
C VAL A 83 5.14 9.93 -14.09
N GLU A 84 5.77 10.93 -14.65
CA GLU A 84 6.24 10.93 -16.02
C GLU A 84 7.64 10.32 -16.10
N TYR A 85 7.84 9.49 -17.10
CA TYR A 85 9.12 8.83 -17.39
C TYR A 85 9.65 9.37 -18.73
N ASP A 86 10.95 9.49 -18.83
CA ASP A 86 11.60 9.83 -20.11
C ASP A 86 11.64 8.64 -21.10
N GLU A 87 12.28 8.81 -22.24
CA GLU A 87 12.38 7.79 -23.27
C GLU A 87 13.25 6.59 -22.84
N GLU A 88 14.13 6.78 -21.87
CA GLU A 88 14.98 5.78 -21.26
C GLU A 88 14.27 5.03 -20.11
N GLY A 89 13.06 5.46 -19.72
CA GLY A 89 12.28 4.88 -18.63
C GLY A 89 12.71 5.36 -17.24
N VAL A 90 13.35 6.53 -17.15
CA VAL A 90 13.76 7.14 -15.87
C VAL A 90 12.67 8.10 -15.39
N PRO A 91 12.26 8.05 -14.10
CA PRO A 91 11.32 9.01 -13.54
C PRO A 91 11.84 10.45 -13.66
N CYS A 92 11.12 11.33 -14.32
CA CYS A 92 11.61 12.68 -14.61
C CYS A 92 10.71 13.80 -14.05
N ARG A 93 9.41 13.56 -13.85
CA ARG A 93 8.48 14.60 -13.39
C ARG A 93 7.25 14.00 -12.67
N LEU A 94 6.72 14.71 -11.70
CA LEU A 94 5.41 14.40 -11.12
C LEU A 94 4.32 15.08 -11.96
N ASP A 95 3.47 14.30 -12.62
CA ASP A 95 2.34 14.86 -13.37
C ASP A 95 1.16 15.20 -12.46
N ALA A 96 0.79 14.28 -11.55
CA ALA A 96 -0.31 14.52 -10.62
C ALA A 96 -0.08 13.84 -9.27
N VAL A 97 -0.49 14.54 -8.20
CA VAL A 97 -0.54 14.00 -6.84
C VAL A 97 -1.94 14.20 -6.30
N VAL A 98 -2.59 13.10 -5.93
CA VAL A 98 -3.91 13.11 -5.31
C VAL A 98 -3.79 12.67 -3.86
N LEU A 99 -4.39 13.41 -2.94
CA LEU A 99 -4.48 13.02 -1.54
C LEU A 99 -5.89 13.33 -1.03
N SER A 100 -6.54 12.32 -0.49
CA SER A 100 -7.80 12.48 0.22
C SER A 100 -7.60 12.09 1.67
N THR A 101 -8.11 12.89 2.59
CA THR A 101 -7.99 12.64 4.03
C THR A 101 -9.30 12.97 4.75
N GLN A 102 -9.70 12.06 5.61
CA GLN A 102 -10.79 12.28 6.54
C GLN A 102 -10.40 13.34 7.56
N HIS A 103 -11.35 14.20 7.92
CA HIS A 103 -11.12 15.36 8.78
C HIS A 103 -12.32 15.67 9.66
N ASP A 104 -12.12 16.49 10.68
CA ASP A 104 -13.20 17.02 11.52
C ASP A 104 -14.15 17.94 10.73
N PRO A 105 -15.42 18.03 11.14
CA PRO A 105 -16.42 18.80 10.40
C PRO A 105 -16.19 20.31 10.39
N ASP A 106 -15.45 20.82 11.37
CA ASP A 106 -15.31 22.27 11.64
C ASP A 106 -14.08 22.89 10.94
N ILE A 107 -13.29 22.09 10.21
CA ILE A 107 -12.14 22.58 9.45
C ILE A 107 -12.52 22.93 8.01
N THR A 108 -11.97 24.01 7.48
CA THR A 108 -12.24 24.44 6.10
C THR A 108 -11.35 23.71 5.09
N GLN A 109 -11.80 23.61 3.84
CA GLN A 109 -11.00 23.00 2.77
C GLN A 109 -9.74 23.82 2.47
N GLU A 110 -9.80 25.14 2.54
CA GLU A 110 -8.66 26.02 2.35
C GLU A 110 -7.55 25.73 3.36
N GLN A 111 -7.94 25.53 4.64
CA GLN A 111 -6.99 25.18 5.69
C GLN A 111 -6.37 23.79 5.44
N ILE A 112 -7.20 22.80 5.08
CA ILE A 112 -6.71 21.45 4.74
C ILE A 112 -5.72 21.52 3.58
N HIS A 113 -6.03 22.27 2.52
CA HIS A 113 -5.16 22.42 1.37
C HIS A 113 -3.80 23.03 1.73
N ALA A 114 -3.80 24.10 2.50
CA ALA A 114 -2.58 24.75 2.97
C ALA A 114 -1.72 23.84 3.84
N ASP A 115 -2.36 23.17 4.80
CA ASP A 115 -1.67 22.30 5.76
C ASP A 115 -1.12 21.03 5.09
N ILE A 116 -1.87 20.41 4.19
CA ILE A 116 -1.41 19.22 3.47
C ILE A 116 -0.21 19.57 2.57
N LYS A 117 -0.26 20.70 1.87
CA LYS A 117 0.89 21.16 1.07
C LYS A 117 2.13 21.30 1.95
N LYS A 118 2.03 22.06 3.03
CA LYS A 118 3.15 22.39 3.91
C LYS A 118 3.68 21.19 4.72
N HIS A 119 2.80 20.37 5.27
CA HIS A 119 3.17 19.36 6.25
C HIS A 119 3.26 17.93 5.70
N VAL A 120 2.67 17.68 4.52
CA VAL A 120 2.66 16.36 3.89
C VAL A 120 3.40 16.36 2.56
N PHE A 121 3.09 17.28 1.63
CA PHE A 121 3.69 17.26 0.30
C PHE A 121 5.13 17.78 0.32
N GLU A 122 5.40 18.97 0.84
CA GLU A 122 6.73 19.58 0.85
C GLU A 122 7.83 18.70 1.51
N PRO A 123 7.55 17.97 2.61
CA PRO A 123 8.57 17.11 3.20
C PRO A 123 8.83 15.79 2.47
N ILE A 124 7.95 15.38 1.56
CA ILE A 124 7.98 14.05 0.92
C ILE A 124 8.27 14.12 -0.58
N LEU A 125 7.68 15.09 -1.27
CA LEU A 125 7.81 15.18 -2.72
C LEU A 125 9.11 15.89 -3.09
N PRO A 126 9.91 15.34 -4.02
CA PRO A 126 11.14 15.97 -4.48
C PRO A 126 10.84 17.22 -5.30
N ALA A 127 11.37 18.36 -4.86
CA ALA A 127 11.10 19.65 -5.47
C ALA A 127 11.56 19.73 -6.95
N GLU A 128 12.61 19.00 -7.28
CA GLU A 128 13.18 18.90 -8.64
C GLU A 128 12.27 18.20 -9.64
N MET A 129 11.31 17.42 -9.17
CA MET A 129 10.32 16.72 -10.01
C MET A 129 8.98 17.46 -10.12
N ILE A 130 8.89 18.65 -9.53
CA ILE A 130 7.68 19.47 -9.51
C ILE A 130 7.89 20.69 -10.41
N ASP A 131 6.95 20.95 -11.31
CA ASP A 131 6.91 22.11 -12.19
C ASP A 131 5.53 22.80 -12.19
N GLU A 132 5.38 23.82 -13.04
CA GLU A 132 4.13 24.58 -13.18
C GLU A 132 2.96 23.72 -13.72
N LYS A 133 3.24 22.59 -14.34
CA LYS A 133 2.25 21.68 -14.91
C LYS A 133 1.82 20.60 -13.92
N THR A 134 2.56 20.41 -12.82
CA THR A 134 2.24 19.42 -11.80
C THR A 134 0.91 19.74 -11.12
N LYS A 135 0.00 18.80 -11.12
CA LYS A 135 -1.36 18.95 -10.59
C LYS A 135 -1.46 18.38 -9.17
N PHE A 136 -1.99 19.18 -8.25
CA PHE A 136 -2.24 18.77 -6.88
C PHE A 136 -3.75 18.72 -6.59
N PHE A 137 -4.25 17.56 -6.22
CA PHE A 137 -5.64 17.36 -5.87
C PHE A 137 -5.75 16.93 -4.38
N ILE A 138 -6.21 17.83 -3.54
CA ILE A 138 -6.40 17.58 -2.12
C ILE A 138 -7.90 17.58 -1.85
N ASN A 139 -8.44 16.47 -1.31
CA ASN A 139 -9.87 16.29 -1.12
C ASN A 139 -10.71 16.74 -2.33
N PRO A 140 -10.47 16.22 -3.54
CA PRO A 140 -11.09 16.75 -4.77
C PRO A 140 -12.62 16.64 -4.77
N THR A 141 -13.19 15.77 -3.94
CA THR A 141 -14.65 15.65 -3.74
C THR A 141 -15.18 16.59 -2.65
N GLY A 142 -14.32 17.38 -2.03
CA GLY A 142 -14.66 18.29 -0.96
C GLY A 142 -14.69 17.65 0.42
N ARG A 143 -15.81 17.69 1.10
CA ARG A 143 -15.97 17.23 2.48
C ARG A 143 -15.76 15.71 2.63
N PHE A 144 -14.86 15.31 3.55
CA PHE A 144 -14.60 13.92 3.90
C PHE A 144 -14.59 13.75 5.44
N VAL A 145 -15.77 13.81 6.04
CA VAL A 145 -15.95 13.69 7.50
C VAL A 145 -16.35 12.27 7.89
N ILE A 146 -17.22 11.62 7.12
CA ILE A 146 -17.59 10.22 7.33
C ILE A 146 -16.60 9.33 6.55
N GLY A 147 -15.90 8.45 7.27
CA GLY A 147 -14.90 7.57 6.69
C GLY A 147 -14.72 6.30 7.53
N GLY A 148 -13.73 5.48 7.15
CA GLY A 148 -13.51 4.17 7.75
C GLY A 148 -14.72 3.24 7.57
N PRO A 149 -14.92 2.26 8.48
CA PRO A 149 -16.00 1.26 8.35
C PRO A 149 -17.41 1.86 8.31
N HIS A 150 -17.59 3.07 8.85
CA HIS A 150 -18.88 3.76 8.80
C HIS A 150 -19.20 4.30 7.39
N GLY A 151 -18.18 4.72 6.65
CA GLY A 151 -18.34 5.18 5.27
C GLY A 151 -18.33 4.00 4.27
N ASP A 152 -17.37 3.11 4.43
CA ASP A 152 -17.18 1.91 3.60
C ASP A 152 -16.49 0.83 4.43
N SER A 153 -17.18 -0.28 4.70
CA SER A 153 -16.63 -1.36 5.52
C SER A 153 -15.45 -2.09 4.88
N GLY A 154 -15.35 -2.05 3.55
CA GLY A 154 -14.29 -2.70 2.80
C GLY A 154 -14.32 -4.24 2.89
N LEU A 155 -13.40 -4.87 2.23
CA LEU A 155 -13.16 -6.31 2.29
C LEU A 155 -11.65 -6.57 2.31
N THR A 156 -11.23 -7.58 3.09
CA THR A 156 -9.86 -8.09 3.07
C THR A 156 -9.50 -8.60 1.67
N GLY A 157 -8.28 -8.31 1.22
CA GLY A 157 -7.79 -8.75 -0.08
C GLY A 157 -8.25 -7.91 -1.28
N ARG A 158 -8.83 -6.73 -1.06
CA ARG A 158 -9.24 -5.79 -2.11
C ARG A 158 -8.25 -4.64 -2.33
N LYS A 159 -7.03 -4.74 -1.78
CA LYS A 159 -5.93 -3.76 -1.93
C LYS A 159 -4.62 -4.43 -2.34
N ILE A 160 -4.71 -5.52 -3.11
CA ILE A 160 -3.56 -6.36 -3.49
C ILE A 160 -2.50 -5.64 -4.33
N ILE A 161 -2.87 -4.66 -5.11
CA ILE A 161 -1.95 -3.86 -5.94
C ILE A 161 -1.21 -2.82 -5.07
N VAL A 162 -1.87 -2.27 -4.06
CA VAL A 162 -1.24 -1.40 -3.05
C VAL A 162 -0.23 -2.18 -2.20
N ASP A 163 -0.54 -3.44 -1.88
CA ASP A 163 0.33 -4.34 -1.12
C ASP A 163 1.58 -4.76 -1.90
N THR A 164 1.62 -4.57 -3.21
CA THR A 164 2.68 -5.01 -4.10
C THR A 164 3.36 -3.85 -4.82
N TYR A 165 3.21 -3.73 -6.14
CA TYR A 165 4.05 -2.84 -6.95
C TYR A 165 3.28 -1.69 -7.61
N GLY A 166 2.08 -1.37 -7.16
CA GLY A 166 1.30 -0.24 -7.66
C GLY A 166 0.84 -0.36 -9.11
N GLY A 167 0.84 -1.57 -9.68
CA GLY A 167 0.47 -1.83 -11.07
C GLY A 167 1.65 -1.83 -12.05
N THR A 168 2.87 -1.54 -11.62
CA THR A 168 4.07 -1.61 -12.48
C THR A 168 4.39 -3.05 -12.88
N ALA A 169 4.28 -3.99 -11.94
CA ALA A 169 4.49 -5.41 -12.20
C ALA A 169 3.17 -6.18 -12.26
N ARG A 170 3.26 -7.40 -12.78
CA ARG A 170 2.14 -8.34 -12.80
C ARG A 170 1.76 -8.78 -11.39
N HIS A 171 0.53 -9.22 -11.23
CA HIS A 171 0.00 -9.77 -9.98
C HIS A 171 -0.75 -11.07 -10.24
N GLY A 172 -0.59 -12.07 -9.39
CA GLY A 172 -1.25 -13.38 -9.53
C GLY A 172 -2.66 -13.43 -8.95
N GLY A 173 -3.09 -12.40 -8.22
CA GLY A 173 -4.43 -12.27 -7.65
C GLY A 173 -4.54 -12.62 -6.16
N GLY A 174 -3.53 -13.25 -5.56
CA GLY A 174 -3.55 -13.63 -4.15
C GLY A 174 -3.32 -12.47 -3.19
N ALA A 175 -4.13 -12.36 -2.14
CA ALA A 175 -3.97 -11.36 -1.10
C ALA A 175 -2.96 -11.80 -0.03
N PHE A 176 -2.28 -10.84 0.61
CA PHE A 176 -1.40 -11.10 1.75
C PHE A 176 -2.13 -11.02 3.09
N SER A 177 -3.09 -10.09 3.20
CA SER A 177 -3.81 -9.81 4.44
C SER A 177 -4.47 -11.06 5.03
N GLY A 178 -4.28 -11.28 6.33
CA GLY A 178 -4.88 -12.40 7.06
C GLY A 178 -4.21 -13.76 6.81
N LYS A 179 -3.12 -13.80 6.03
CA LYS A 179 -2.37 -15.03 5.72
C LYS A 179 -1.05 -15.06 6.48
N ASP A 180 -0.69 -16.23 6.96
CA ASP A 180 0.62 -16.51 7.56
C ASP A 180 1.59 -17.11 6.53
N CYS A 181 2.79 -17.50 6.97
CA CYS A 181 3.86 -18.01 6.10
C CYS A 181 3.55 -19.36 5.44
N THR A 182 2.55 -20.10 5.90
CA THR A 182 2.13 -21.35 5.27
C THR A 182 1.24 -21.15 4.06
N LYS A 183 0.79 -19.92 3.81
CA LYS A 183 -0.06 -19.57 2.67
C LYS A 183 0.81 -19.10 1.50
N VAL A 184 0.82 -19.87 0.43
CA VAL A 184 1.71 -19.71 -0.72
C VAL A 184 1.56 -18.36 -1.43
N ASP A 185 0.37 -17.79 -1.50
CA ASP A 185 0.15 -16.45 -2.05
C ASP A 185 1.03 -15.39 -1.39
N ARG A 186 1.29 -15.52 -0.10
CA ARG A 186 2.15 -14.60 0.66
C ARG A 186 3.61 -15.04 0.64
N SER A 187 3.91 -16.27 1.05
CA SER A 187 5.28 -16.76 1.20
C SER A 187 6.04 -16.81 -0.12
N ALA A 188 5.41 -17.31 -1.18
CA ALA A 188 6.05 -17.39 -2.49
C ALA A 188 6.18 -16.03 -3.17
N ALA A 189 5.26 -15.08 -2.94
CA ALA A 189 5.43 -13.71 -3.41
C ALA A 189 6.64 -13.03 -2.74
N TYR A 190 6.86 -13.26 -1.45
CA TYR A 190 8.03 -12.75 -0.74
C TYR A 190 9.32 -13.42 -1.21
N ALA A 191 9.32 -14.76 -1.39
CA ALA A 191 10.46 -15.48 -1.92
C ALA A 191 10.83 -15.05 -3.35
N ALA A 192 9.83 -14.80 -4.19
CA ALA A 192 10.05 -14.30 -5.55
C ALA A 192 10.63 -12.88 -5.59
N ARG A 193 10.43 -12.09 -4.51
CA ARG A 193 10.96 -10.72 -4.36
C ARG A 193 12.45 -10.71 -3.98
N LEU A 194 12.94 -11.72 -3.28
CA LEU A 194 14.34 -11.86 -2.85
C LEU A 194 15.27 -12.21 -4.00
#